data_04d8a868b7335da3df98eca577d51a63
#
_entry.id   04d8a868b7335da3df98eca577d51a63
#
_cell.length_a   1.000
_cell.length_b   1.000
_cell.length_c   1.000
_cell.angle_alpha   90.00
_cell.angle_beta   90.00
_cell.angle_gamma   90.00
#
_symmetry.space_group_name_H-M   'P 1'
#
loop_
_entity.id
_entity.type
_entity.pdbx_description
1 polymer ?
#
loop_
_entity_poly.entity_id
_entity_poly.type
_entity_poly.pdbx_seq_one_letter_code
_entity_poly.pdbx_strand_id
1 'polypeptide(L)'
;MITGFPSPAQGYEQNTIDLNAALIRHPSATVFMKIDSSHYQNMGIYYGDILIIDRAKKINQNSLVVYEAEGRFTLGRVCKIKSNPDDQTIITGAVTHVIHTVKDI
;
A
#
# COMPACT_ATOMS: atom_id res chain seq x y z
N MET A 1 9.70 19.60 6.95
CA MET A 1 10.83 19.30 7.87
C MET A 1 11.15 17.81 7.82
N ILE A 2 12.41 17.50 7.78
CA ILE A 2 12.85 16.10 7.73
C ILE A 2 13.35 15.71 9.11
N THR A 3 12.81 14.63 9.65
CA THR A 3 13.27 14.06 10.92
C THR A 3 14.14 12.86 10.61
N GLY A 4 15.41 12.92 11.05
CA GLY A 4 16.36 11.85 10.81
C GLY A 4 16.41 10.84 11.94
N PHE A 5 16.90 9.67 11.59
CA PHE A 5 17.22 8.63 12.56
C PHE A 5 18.71 8.37 12.53
N PRO A 6 19.33 8.04 13.68
CA PRO A 6 20.74 7.72 13.70
C PRO A 6 21.07 6.56 12.75
N SER A 7 22.25 6.64 12.15
CA SER A 7 22.70 5.51 11.34
C SER A 7 22.90 4.28 12.22
N PRO A 8 22.77 3.05 11.68
CA PRO A 8 22.99 1.85 12.47
C PRO A 8 24.38 1.77 13.09
N ALA A 9 25.39 2.39 12.44
CA ALA A 9 26.75 2.40 12.96
C ALA A 9 26.92 3.29 14.19
N GLN A 10 26.02 4.23 14.40
CA GLN A 10 26.08 5.19 15.51
C GLN A 10 25.09 4.89 16.62
N GLY A 11 23.95 4.34 16.26
CA GLY A 11 22.84 4.18 17.18
C GLY A 11 22.66 2.76 17.69
N TYR A 12 23.37 1.82 17.15
CA TYR A 12 23.17 0.40 17.46
C TYR A 12 21.69 0.03 17.46
N GLU A 13 21.37 -1.00 18.21
CA GLU A 13 20.03 -1.57 18.26
C GLU A 13 18.99 -0.65 18.90
N GLN A 14 19.44 0.32 19.68
CA GLN A 14 18.52 1.18 20.42
C GLN A 14 17.81 2.21 19.56
N ASN A 15 18.41 2.57 18.43
CA ASN A 15 17.88 3.65 17.57
C ASN A 15 17.60 3.16 16.15
N THR A 16 17.56 1.87 15.93
CA THR A 16 17.27 1.29 14.63
C THR A 16 15.76 1.20 14.43
N ILE A 17 15.28 1.60 13.26
CA ILE A 17 13.88 1.41 12.90
C ILE A 17 13.66 -0.03 12.46
N ASP A 18 12.70 -0.68 13.10
CA ASP A 18 12.16 -1.93 12.60
C ASP A 18 11.02 -1.62 11.65
N LEU A 19 11.24 -1.75 10.36
CA LEU A 19 10.24 -1.42 9.35
C LEU A 19 9.01 -2.31 9.47
N ASN A 20 9.18 -3.57 9.80
CA ASN A 20 8.03 -4.46 10.00
C ASN A 20 7.15 -3.96 11.14
N ALA A 21 7.75 -3.62 12.27
CA ALA A 21 7.00 -3.10 13.40
C ALA A 21 6.36 -1.75 13.09
N ALA A 22 7.06 -0.92 12.31
CA ALA A 22 6.57 0.42 11.99
C ALA A 22 5.42 0.42 10.99
N LEU A 23 5.46 -0.48 10.01
CA LEU A 23 4.55 -0.44 8.86
C LEU A 23 3.49 -1.53 8.87
N ILE A 24 3.76 -2.65 9.52
CA ILE A 24 2.87 -3.82 9.46
C ILE A 24 2.22 -4.04 10.81
N ARG A 25 0.91 -3.76 10.89
CA ARG A 25 0.15 -3.88 12.13
C ARG A 25 -0.50 -5.25 12.30
N HIS A 26 -0.82 -5.91 11.20
CA HIS A 26 -1.48 -7.21 11.20
C HIS A 26 -0.68 -8.17 10.31
N PRO A 27 0.45 -8.72 10.82
CA PRO A 27 1.36 -9.50 9.96
C PRO A 27 0.70 -10.67 9.24
N SER A 28 -0.20 -11.38 9.91
CA SER A 28 -0.87 -12.54 9.30
C SER A 28 -1.91 -12.15 8.25
N ALA A 29 -2.31 -10.89 8.20
CA ALA A 29 -3.31 -10.38 7.25
C ALA A 29 -2.72 -9.39 6.25
N THR A 30 -1.41 -9.23 6.22
CA THR A 30 -0.74 -8.28 5.33
C THR A 30 -0.22 -9.00 4.10
N VAL A 31 -0.50 -8.43 2.94
CA VAL A 31 0.05 -8.90 1.66
C VAL A 31 0.77 -7.76 0.96
N PHE A 32 1.70 -8.12 0.09
CA PHE A 32 2.45 -7.15 -0.71
C PHE A 32 2.11 -7.36 -2.17
N MET A 33 1.90 -6.25 -2.88
CA MET A 33 1.67 -6.30 -4.32
C MET A 33 2.54 -5.27 -5.00
N LYS A 34 3.01 -5.61 -6.19
CA LYS A 34 3.84 -4.72 -6.99
C LYS A 34 3.00 -4.10 -8.10
N ILE A 35 3.18 -2.80 -8.32
CA ILE A 35 2.49 -2.09 -9.39
C ILE A 35 3.19 -2.36 -10.72
N ASP A 36 2.46 -2.88 -11.66
CA ASP A 36 2.96 -3.17 -13.02
C ASP A 36 2.34 -2.29 -14.09
N SER A 37 1.85 -1.11 -13.69
CA SER A 37 1.15 -0.19 -14.57
C SER A 37 1.55 1.24 -14.25
N SER A 38 1.54 2.11 -15.23
CA SER A 38 1.71 3.55 -15.05
C SER A 38 0.38 4.28 -14.86
N HIS A 39 -0.71 3.54 -14.69
CA HIS A 39 -2.06 4.08 -14.67
C HIS A 39 -2.36 4.94 -13.44
N TYR A 40 -1.59 4.78 -12.35
CA TYR A 40 -1.89 5.41 -11.06
C TYR A 40 -0.96 6.58 -10.72
N GLN A 41 -0.25 7.13 -11.70
CA GLN A 41 0.72 8.22 -11.47
C GLN A 41 0.06 9.47 -10.88
N ASN A 42 -1.17 9.75 -11.26
CA ASN A 42 -1.90 10.89 -10.72
C ASN A 42 -2.25 10.74 -9.24
N MET A 43 -2.11 9.53 -8.70
CA MET A 43 -2.28 9.25 -7.27
C MET A 43 -0.95 9.18 -6.52
N GLY A 44 0.16 9.49 -7.21
CA GLY A 44 1.49 9.37 -6.63
C GLY A 44 2.01 7.95 -6.54
N ILE A 45 1.42 7.03 -7.30
CA ILE A 45 1.79 5.61 -7.31
C ILE A 45 2.33 5.27 -8.69
N TYR A 46 3.55 4.74 -8.72
CA TYR A 46 4.30 4.58 -9.96
C TYR A 46 4.59 3.12 -10.25
N TYR A 47 4.89 2.86 -11.51
CA TYR A 47 5.31 1.54 -11.96
C TYR A 47 6.48 1.04 -11.09
N GLY A 48 6.36 -0.18 -10.61
CA GLY A 48 7.38 -0.80 -9.77
C GLY A 48 7.21 -0.55 -8.27
N ASP A 49 6.29 0.33 -7.87
CA ASP A 49 6.01 0.57 -6.47
C ASP A 49 5.45 -0.69 -5.80
N ILE A 50 5.75 -0.84 -4.51
CA ILE A 50 5.25 -1.95 -3.70
C ILE A 50 4.16 -1.42 -2.79
N LEU A 51 3.01 -2.06 -2.84
CA LEU A 51 1.88 -1.75 -1.96
C LEU A 51 1.93 -2.67 -0.75
N ILE A 52 1.75 -2.09 0.43
CA ILE A 52 1.49 -2.85 1.65
C ILE A 52 -0.02 -2.82 1.88
N ILE A 53 -0.64 -4.00 1.87
CA ILE A 53 -2.09 -4.14 1.92
C ILE A 53 -2.46 -4.90 3.18
N ASP A 54 -3.26 -4.26 4.03
CA ASP A 54 -3.74 -4.84 5.28
C ASP A 54 -5.19 -5.29 5.09
N ARG A 55 -5.40 -6.60 5.12
CA ARG A 55 -6.73 -7.18 4.94
C ARG A 55 -7.59 -7.12 6.20
N ALA A 56 -6.98 -6.84 7.35
CA ALA A 56 -7.68 -6.75 8.64
C ALA A 56 -8.06 -5.32 9.01
N LYS A 57 -7.54 -4.33 8.29
CA LYS A 57 -7.84 -2.94 8.59
C LYS A 57 -9.28 -2.60 8.21
N LYS A 58 -9.98 -1.89 9.10
CA LYS A 58 -11.31 -1.36 8.78
C LYS A 58 -11.20 -0.32 7.66
N ILE A 59 -12.10 -0.41 6.70
CA ILE A 59 -12.14 0.51 5.58
C ILE A 59 -13.37 1.43 5.70
N ASN A 60 -13.24 2.62 5.12
CA ASN A 60 -14.33 3.57 4.99
C ASN A 60 -14.38 4.08 3.55
N GLN A 61 -15.27 5.03 3.28
CA GLN A 61 -15.44 5.54 1.91
C GLN A 61 -14.20 6.21 1.34
N ASN A 62 -13.31 6.72 2.19
CA ASN A 62 -12.08 7.39 1.75
C ASN A 62 -10.88 6.47 1.69
N SER A 63 -11.00 5.23 2.11
CA SER A 63 -9.88 4.28 2.10
C SER A 63 -9.44 3.98 0.67
N LEU A 64 -8.12 3.93 0.49
CA LEU A 64 -7.52 3.41 -0.73
C LEU A 64 -7.42 1.90 -0.58
N VAL A 65 -8.00 1.18 -1.52
CA VAL A 65 -8.06 -0.28 -1.45
C VAL A 65 -7.60 -0.90 -2.75
N VAL A 66 -7.12 -2.15 -2.64
CA VAL A 66 -6.99 -3.03 -3.79
C VAL A 66 -8.26 -3.86 -3.86
N TYR A 67 -8.87 -3.91 -5.01
CA TYR A 67 -10.07 -4.68 -5.24
C TYR A 67 -9.97 -5.46 -6.55
N GLU A 68 -10.73 -6.52 -6.64
CA GLU A 68 -10.78 -7.35 -7.83
C GLU A 68 -12.07 -7.05 -8.58
N ALA A 69 -11.92 -6.64 -9.82
CA ALA A 69 -13.04 -6.36 -10.72
C ALA A 69 -12.69 -6.93 -12.08
N GLU A 70 -13.63 -7.67 -12.68
CA GLU A 70 -13.44 -8.28 -13.99
C GLU A 70 -12.19 -9.16 -14.08
N GLY A 71 -11.87 -9.86 -12.99
CA GLY A 71 -10.71 -10.74 -12.92
C GLY A 71 -9.36 -10.03 -12.81
N ARG A 72 -9.36 -8.73 -12.52
CA ARG A 72 -8.13 -7.94 -12.39
C ARG A 72 -8.08 -7.24 -11.05
N PHE A 73 -6.86 -7.14 -10.50
CA PHE A 73 -6.63 -6.29 -9.34
C PHE A 73 -6.55 -4.83 -9.78
N THR A 74 -7.31 -4.01 -9.10
CA THR A 74 -7.43 -2.58 -9.39
C THR A 74 -7.28 -1.80 -8.08
N LEU A 75 -6.79 -0.59 -8.19
CA LEU A 75 -6.54 0.28 -7.05
C LEU A 75 -7.48 1.48 -7.13
N GLY A 76 -8.12 1.83 -6.02
CA GLY A 76 -8.99 3.00 -5.97
C GLY A 76 -9.54 3.27 -4.60
N ARG A 77 -10.15 4.45 -4.46
CA ARG A 77 -10.87 4.83 -3.24
C ARG A 77 -12.22 4.12 -3.22
N VAL A 78 -12.65 3.67 -2.04
CA VAL A 78 -13.91 2.94 -1.91
C VAL A 78 -15.07 3.72 -2.50
N CYS A 79 -15.16 5.02 -2.21
CA CYS A 79 -16.27 5.87 -2.69
C CYS A 79 -16.33 6.00 -4.22
N LYS A 80 -15.25 5.67 -4.92
CA LYS A 80 -15.19 5.78 -6.39
C LYS A 80 -15.31 4.44 -7.09
N ILE A 81 -15.47 3.36 -6.36
CA ILE A 81 -15.65 2.04 -6.95
C ILE A 81 -17.10 1.94 -7.45
N LYS A 82 -17.25 1.70 -8.75
CA LYS A 82 -18.56 1.47 -9.34
C LYS A 82 -18.87 -0.01 -9.22
N SER A 83 -19.93 -0.32 -8.49
CA SER A 83 -20.43 -1.68 -8.42
C SER A 83 -21.53 -1.86 -9.47
N ASN A 84 -21.36 -2.86 -10.30
CA ASN A 84 -22.37 -3.29 -11.24
C ASN A 84 -23.15 -4.45 -10.61
N PRO A 85 -24.49 -4.49 -10.73
CA PRO A 85 -25.25 -5.61 -10.14
C PRO A 85 -24.79 -6.98 -10.64
N ASP A 86 -24.23 -7.04 -11.85
CA ASP A 86 -23.76 -8.28 -12.47
C ASP A 86 -22.30 -8.59 -12.15
N ASP A 87 -21.55 -7.65 -11.60
CA ASP A 87 -20.15 -7.81 -11.26
C ASP A 87 -19.96 -7.75 -9.76
N GLN A 88 -19.42 -8.81 -9.18
CA GLN A 88 -19.07 -8.80 -7.77
C GLN A 88 -17.68 -8.16 -7.61
N THR A 89 -17.65 -7.03 -6.96
CA THR A 89 -16.41 -6.39 -6.57
C THR A 89 -15.96 -6.96 -5.24
N ILE A 90 -14.77 -7.54 -5.23
CA ILE A 90 -14.17 -8.12 -4.03
C ILE A 90 -13.02 -7.21 -3.58
N ILE A 91 -13.15 -6.64 -2.38
CA ILE A 91 -12.09 -5.83 -1.80
C ILE A 91 -11.08 -6.75 -1.14
N THR A 92 -9.83 -6.68 -1.60
CA THR A 92 -8.72 -7.46 -1.03
C THR A 92 -8.29 -6.89 0.31
N GLY A 93 -8.11 -5.59 0.39
CA GLY A 93 -7.70 -4.93 1.62
C GLY A 93 -7.35 -3.48 1.40
N ALA A 94 -7.02 -2.81 2.52
CA ALA A 94 -6.65 -1.41 2.51
C ALA A 94 -5.16 -1.25 2.23
N VAL A 95 -4.82 -0.33 1.35
CA VAL A 95 -3.44 0.07 1.13
C VAL A 95 -3.03 0.99 2.27
N THR A 96 -2.06 0.56 3.06
CA THR A 96 -1.57 1.35 4.20
C THR A 96 -0.33 2.15 3.85
N HIS A 97 0.51 1.60 3.00
CA HIS A 97 1.78 2.21 2.62
C HIS A 97 2.13 1.87 1.19
N VAL A 98 2.89 2.76 0.58
CA VAL A 98 3.47 2.55 -0.75
C VAL A 98 4.98 2.73 -0.61
N ILE A 99 5.73 1.75 -1.07
CA ILE A 99 7.19 1.81 -1.08
C ILE A 99 7.63 2.13 -2.50
N HIS A 100 8.25 3.28 -2.65
CA HIS A 100 8.72 3.77 -3.94
C HIS A 100 10.24 3.70 -4.02
N THR A 101 10.74 3.08 -5.07
CA THR A 101 12.19 3.05 -5.33
C THR A 101 12.57 4.28 -6.14
N VAL A 102 13.50 5.06 -5.60
CA VAL A 102 14.03 6.22 -6.30
C VAL A 102 14.86 5.75 -7.48
N LYS A 103 14.56 6.29 -8.65
CA LYS A 103 15.31 5.94 -9.85
C LYS A 103 16.48 6.88 -10.05
N ASP A 104 17.61 6.33 -10.42
CA ASP A 104 18.76 7.13 -10.87
C ASP A 104 18.49 7.65 -12.27
N ILE A 105 18.83 8.91 -12.47
CA ILE A 105 18.65 9.55 -13.77
C ILE A 105 19.96 9.53 -14.54
#